data_d34c0b2da45197e7b87af9512d29df82
#
_entry.id   d34c0b2da45197e7b87af9512d29df82
#
_cell.length_a   1.000
_cell.length_b   1.000
_cell.length_c   1.000
_cell.angle_alpha   90.00
_cell.angle_beta   90.00
_cell.angle_gamma   90.00
#
_symmetry.space_group_name_H-M   'P 1'
#
loop_
_entity.id
_entity.type
_entity.pdbx_description
1 polymer ?
#
loop_
_entity_poly.entity_id
_entity_poly.type
_entity_poly.pdbx_seq_one_letter_code
_entity_poly.pdbx_strand_id
1 'polypeptide(L)'
;NLAALRIISGNVLTGHKVDPATGWLGAYDTQITAIPEGNDVNEFLGWGMPGLGKYSMSHSYFSWLMGPKKEYTLDARIKGGRRAMIMSGEYDRVFPMDIYPEYLLKAIIAYDIDKMEALGIYEVAPEDFALCEFVDTSKIEIQRIVRGGLDLLYKEMN
;
A
#
# COMPACT_ATOMS: atom_id res chain seq x y z
N ASN A 1 19.58 12.24 12.58
CA ASN A 1 19.32 11.11 13.47
C ASN A 1 18.65 9.98 12.66
N LEU A 2 19.41 8.93 12.29
CA LEU A 2 18.92 7.81 11.47
C LEU A 2 17.74 7.07 12.13
N ALA A 3 17.67 7.06 13.47
CA ALA A 3 16.57 6.43 14.20
C ALA A 3 15.20 7.10 13.99
N ALA A 4 15.17 8.34 13.49
CA ALA A 4 13.93 9.05 13.17
C ALA A 4 13.48 8.85 11.71
N LEU A 5 14.26 8.11 10.92
CA LEU A 5 13.99 7.86 9.51
C LEU A 5 13.71 6.37 9.27
N ARG A 6 12.73 6.12 8.41
CA ARG A 6 12.53 4.81 7.79
C ARG A 6 13.34 4.77 6.52
N ILE A 7 14.32 3.87 6.48
CA ILE A 7 15.12 3.60 5.28
C ILE A 7 14.42 2.48 4.49
N ILE A 8 14.28 2.69 3.20
CA ILE A 8 13.58 1.80 2.28
C ILE A 8 14.53 1.47 1.14
N SER A 9 14.74 0.19 0.88
CA SER A 9 15.36 -0.31 -0.35
C SER A 9 14.30 -0.24 -1.46
N GLY A 10 14.55 0.53 -2.51
CA GLY A 10 13.58 0.84 -3.53
C GLY A 10 12.77 2.13 -3.28
N ASN A 11 11.58 2.20 -3.82
CA ASN A 11 10.66 3.35 -3.69
C ASN A 11 9.67 3.17 -2.53
N VAL A 12 8.85 4.19 -2.24
CA VAL A 12 7.87 4.17 -1.14
C VAL A 12 6.67 3.25 -1.39
N LEU A 13 6.42 2.85 -2.63
CA LEU A 13 5.24 2.06 -3.02
C LEU A 13 5.52 0.56 -3.02
N THR A 14 6.70 0.14 -3.51
CA THR A 14 7.06 -1.27 -3.71
C THR A 14 8.29 -1.71 -2.91
N GLY A 15 8.99 -0.76 -2.28
CA GLY A 15 10.23 -1.03 -1.57
C GLY A 15 10.04 -1.67 -0.19
N HIS A 16 11.12 -2.14 0.38
CA HIS A 16 11.16 -2.85 1.66
C HIS A 16 11.87 -2.02 2.72
N LYS A 17 11.32 -2.02 3.94
CA LYS A 17 12.03 -1.41 5.08
C LYS A 17 13.33 -2.14 5.34
N VAL A 18 14.40 -1.38 5.50
CA VAL A 18 15.75 -1.90 5.76
C VAL A 18 16.25 -1.39 7.10
N ASP A 19 16.94 -2.24 7.86
CA ASP A 19 17.64 -1.82 9.06
C ASP A 19 18.89 -1.03 8.66
N PRO A 20 19.05 0.22 9.14
CA PRO A 20 20.22 1.04 8.80
C PRO A 20 21.57 0.43 9.20
N ALA A 21 21.59 -0.46 10.19
CA ALA A 21 22.82 -1.06 10.71
C ALA A 21 23.24 -2.34 9.96
N THR A 22 22.29 -3.12 9.48
CA THR A 22 22.52 -4.47 8.93
C THR A 22 21.92 -4.68 7.56
N GLY A 23 21.20 -3.68 7.05
CA GLY A 23 20.45 -3.80 5.82
C GLY A 23 21.29 -3.66 4.57
N TRP A 24 20.81 -4.26 3.49
CA TRP A 24 21.39 -4.27 2.17
C TRP A 24 20.39 -3.71 1.17
N LEU A 25 20.91 -3.06 0.12
CA LEU A 25 20.09 -2.72 -1.03
C LEU A 25 19.71 -4.02 -1.74
N GLY A 26 18.44 -4.19 -2.07
CA GLY A 26 17.95 -5.35 -2.82
C GLY A 26 18.67 -5.47 -4.18
N ALA A 27 18.84 -6.71 -4.67
CA ALA A 27 19.62 -6.98 -5.88
C ALA A 27 19.04 -6.27 -7.13
N TYR A 28 17.75 -5.99 -7.14
CA TYR A 28 17.06 -5.31 -8.24
C TYR A 28 16.66 -3.86 -7.92
N ASP A 29 16.97 -3.39 -6.70
CA ASP A 29 16.69 -2.03 -6.30
C ASP A 29 17.80 -1.08 -6.77
N THR A 30 17.42 0.01 -7.41
CA THR A 30 18.34 1.02 -7.94
C THR A 30 18.40 2.29 -7.11
N GLN A 31 17.57 2.37 -6.06
CA GLN A 31 17.47 3.57 -5.22
C GLN A 31 17.24 3.23 -3.76
N ILE A 32 17.60 4.18 -2.91
CA ILE A 32 17.27 4.17 -1.48
C ILE A 32 16.37 5.36 -1.21
N THR A 33 15.27 5.11 -0.52
CA THR A 33 14.33 6.16 -0.11
C THR A 33 14.32 6.29 1.40
N ALA A 34 14.30 7.52 1.92
CA ALA A 34 14.19 7.80 3.33
C ALA A 34 12.98 8.68 3.61
N ILE A 35 12.12 8.26 4.53
CA ILE A 35 10.96 9.03 4.98
C ILE A 35 10.97 9.13 6.51
N PRO A 36 10.33 10.17 7.11
CA PRO A 36 10.18 10.26 8.55
C PRO A 36 9.44 9.04 9.12
N GLU A 37 9.95 8.43 10.19
CA GLU A 37 9.24 7.36 10.91
C GLU A 37 7.98 7.88 11.61
N GLY A 38 8.01 9.15 12.06
CA GLY A 38 6.88 9.81 12.69
C GLY A 38 6.66 9.48 14.17
N ASN A 39 7.62 8.82 14.83
CA ASN A 39 7.52 8.41 16.24
C ASN A 39 7.60 9.59 17.21
N ASP A 40 8.13 10.72 16.77
CA ASP A 40 8.37 11.95 17.53
C ASP A 40 7.18 12.92 17.51
N VAL A 41 6.14 12.61 16.74
CA VAL A 41 4.97 13.49 16.59
C VAL A 41 3.88 13.12 17.59
N ASN A 42 3.76 13.93 18.65
CA ASN A 42 2.66 13.85 19.60
C ASN A 42 1.47 14.67 19.08
N GLU A 43 0.52 13.99 18.45
CA GLU A 43 -0.70 14.62 17.97
C GLU A 43 -1.83 14.46 19.01
N PHE A 44 -2.42 15.58 19.44
CA PHE A 44 -3.63 15.56 20.26
C PHE A 44 -4.77 14.93 19.46
N LEU A 45 -5.44 13.91 19.98
CA LEU A 45 -6.42 13.08 19.28
C LEU A 45 -5.90 12.34 18.02
N GLY A 46 -4.60 12.40 17.74
CA GLY A 46 -3.94 11.64 16.69
C GLY A 46 -4.60 11.81 15.31
N TRP A 47 -4.96 10.69 14.67
CA TRP A 47 -5.58 10.68 13.34
C TRP A 47 -7.05 11.18 13.34
N GLY A 48 -7.69 11.29 14.48
CA GLY A 48 -9.08 11.80 14.62
C GLY A 48 -9.22 13.32 14.50
N MET A 49 -8.11 14.08 14.42
CA MET A 49 -8.15 15.52 14.21
C MET A 49 -8.66 15.90 12.81
N PRO A 50 -9.19 17.13 12.60
CA PRO A 50 -9.64 17.62 11.29
C PRO A 50 -8.61 17.50 10.17
N GLY A 51 -7.33 17.45 10.50
CA GLY A 51 -6.24 17.05 9.62
C GLY A 51 -5.95 17.98 8.46
N LEU A 52 -5.96 19.30 8.67
CA LEU A 52 -5.64 20.29 7.63
C LEU A 52 -4.25 20.08 6.99
N GLY A 53 -3.32 19.45 7.71
CA GLY A 53 -1.99 19.08 7.23
C GLY A 53 -1.84 17.63 6.79
N LYS A 54 -2.89 16.82 6.79
CA LYS A 54 -2.84 15.39 6.52
C LYS A 54 -3.37 15.09 5.12
N TYR A 55 -2.63 14.27 4.37
CA TYR A 55 -3.10 13.75 3.09
C TYR A 55 -4.18 12.68 3.32
N SER A 56 -5.22 12.69 2.48
CA SER A 56 -6.26 11.68 2.46
C SER A 56 -6.83 11.55 1.06
N MET A 57 -6.68 10.37 0.48
CA MET A 57 -7.25 10.05 -0.83
C MET A 57 -8.77 10.05 -0.79
N SER A 58 -9.37 9.56 0.30
CA SER A 58 -10.82 9.48 0.51
C SER A 58 -11.44 10.79 0.98
N HIS A 59 -10.66 11.90 1.03
CA HIS A 59 -11.11 13.20 1.52
C HIS A 59 -11.68 13.17 2.96
N SER A 60 -11.25 12.22 3.78
CA SER A 60 -11.66 12.10 5.18
C SER A 60 -11.13 13.23 6.06
N TYR A 61 -10.07 13.91 5.63
CA TYR A 61 -9.52 15.09 6.28
C TYR A 61 -9.89 16.35 5.51
N PHE A 62 -10.05 17.47 6.23
CA PHE A 62 -10.41 18.76 5.62
C PHE A 62 -9.28 19.40 4.80
N SER A 63 -8.14 18.75 4.69
CA SER A 63 -7.01 19.23 3.88
C SER A 63 -7.36 19.43 2.40
N TRP A 64 -8.35 18.72 1.85
CA TRP A 64 -8.82 18.89 0.47
C TRP A 64 -9.39 20.31 0.21
N LEU A 65 -9.87 21.01 1.24
CA LEU A 65 -10.32 22.41 1.14
C LEU A 65 -9.18 23.38 0.83
N MET A 66 -7.92 22.98 1.07
CA MET A 66 -6.74 23.82 0.83
C MET A 66 -6.33 23.88 -0.65
N GLY A 67 -7.04 23.14 -1.51
CA GLY A 67 -6.82 23.11 -2.94
C GLY A 67 -5.75 22.12 -3.43
N PRO A 68 -5.68 21.89 -4.76
CA PRO A 68 -4.87 20.82 -5.36
C PRO A 68 -3.36 21.09 -5.35
N LYS A 69 -2.93 22.32 -5.08
CA LYS A 69 -1.50 22.72 -5.06
C LYS A 69 -0.84 22.52 -3.71
N LYS A 70 -1.58 22.04 -2.69
CA LYS A 70 -1.01 21.83 -1.37
C LYS A 70 -0.05 20.66 -1.37
N GLU A 71 1.16 20.89 -0.92
CA GLU A 71 2.17 19.86 -0.67
C GLU A 71 2.01 19.28 0.73
N TYR A 72 2.28 17.98 0.85
CA TYR A 72 2.19 17.23 2.10
C TYR A 72 3.51 16.55 2.39
N THR A 73 3.96 16.63 3.63
CA THR A 73 5.06 15.80 4.12
C THR A 73 4.47 14.50 4.65
N LEU A 74 4.71 13.42 3.92
CA LEU A 74 4.26 12.09 4.33
C LEU A 74 5.27 11.47 5.30
N ASP A 75 4.76 10.71 6.26
CA ASP A 75 5.53 9.92 7.21
C ASP A 75 5.13 8.43 7.11
N ALA A 76 5.86 7.56 7.82
CA ALA A 76 5.64 6.12 7.75
C ALA A 76 4.46 5.60 8.60
N ARG A 77 3.69 6.49 9.23
CA ARG A 77 2.56 6.09 10.09
C ARG A 77 1.32 5.76 9.27
N ILE A 78 0.65 4.69 9.65
CA ILE A 78 -0.71 4.39 9.17
C ILE A 78 -1.69 5.29 9.92
N LYS A 79 -2.38 6.15 9.19
CA LYS A 79 -3.38 7.07 9.77
C LYS A 79 -4.76 6.40 9.72
N GLY A 80 -5.11 5.74 10.80
CA GLY A 80 -6.33 4.94 10.94
C GLY A 80 -6.03 3.45 11.22
N GLY A 81 -7.06 2.63 11.25
CA GLY A 81 -6.98 1.18 11.48
C GLY A 81 -7.24 0.37 10.23
N ARG A 82 -6.73 -0.85 10.18
CA ARG A 82 -7.08 -1.84 9.16
C ARG A 82 -8.56 -2.20 9.27
N ARG A 83 -9.21 -2.36 8.12
CA ARG A 83 -10.64 -2.68 8.00
C ARG A 83 -10.83 -3.82 7.01
N ALA A 84 -12.02 -4.42 7.03
CA ALA A 84 -12.40 -5.35 5.99
C ALA A 84 -12.42 -4.66 4.62
N MET A 85 -11.94 -5.34 3.61
CA MET A 85 -11.97 -4.87 2.23
C MET A 85 -13.42 -4.67 1.77
N ILE A 86 -13.71 -3.48 1.25
CA ILE A 86 -14.98 -3.16 0.61
C ILE A 86 -14.75 -2.92 -0.88
N MET A 87 -15.75 -3.22 -1.69
CA MET A 87 -15.72 -2.93 -3.12
C MET A 87 -16.16 -1.49 -3.33
N SER A 88 -15.20 -0.62 -3.64
CA SER A 88 -15.41 0.82 -3.77
C SER A 88 -15.24 1.35 -5.19
N GLY A 89 -14.68 0.54 -6.11
CA GLY A 89 -14.31 0.95 -7.47
C GLY A 89 -13.13 1.93 -7.50
N GLU A 90 -12.41 2.08 -6.39
CA GLU A 90 -11.24 2.98 -6.33
C GLU A 90 -10.03 2.36 -7.03
N TYR A 91 -9.90 1.04 -6.98
CA TYR A 91 -8.78 0.35 -7.60
C TYR A 91 -8.83 0.41 -9.13
N ASP A 92 -10.02 0.33 -9.72
CA ASP A 92 -10.20 0.42 -11.17
C ASP A 92 -9.68 1.74 -11.77
N ARG A 93 -9.58 2.79 -10.95
CA ARG A 93 -9.08 4.11 -11.37
C ARG A 93 -7.56 4.18 -11.46
N VAL A 94 -6.87 3.30 -10.78
CA VAL A 94 -5.40 3.37 -10.60
C VAL A 94 -4.70 2.10 -11.04
N PHE A 95 -5.43 1.01 -11.24
CA PHE A 95 -4.85 -0.24 -11.67
C PHE A 95 -4.40 -0.15 -13.15
N PRO A 96 -3.17 -0.60 -13.47
CA PRO A 96 -2.59 -0.35 -14.79
C PRO A 96 -3.04 -1.28 -15.91
N MET A 97 -3.90 -2.27 -15.61
CA MET A 97 -4.33 -3.31 -16.54
C MET A 97 -5.86 -3.42 -16.59
N ASP A 98 -6.38 -3.97 -17.70
CA ASP A 98 -7.81 -4.19 -17.92
C ASP A 98 -8.25 -5.55 -17.33
N ILE A 99 -8.17 -5.65 -16.00
CA ILE A 99 -8.71 -6.77 -15.22
C ILE A 99 -9.54 -6.21 -14.06
N TYR A 100 -10.22 -7.08 -13.31
CA TYR A 100 -11.04 -6.72 -12.16
C TYR A 100 -10.26 -6.87 -10.85
N PRO A 101 -9.49 -5.86 -10.39
CA PRO A 101 -8.57 -6.00 -9.26
C PRO A 101 -9.29 -6.32 -7.95
N GLU A 102 -10.46 -5.72 -7.69
CA GLU A 102 -11.22 -5.98 -6.46
C GLU A 102 -11.76 -7.42 -6.41
N TYR A 103 -12.24 -7.95 -7.53
CA TYR A 103 -12.72 -9.33 -7.60
C TYR A 103 -11.58 -10.32 -7.47
N LEU A 104 -10.44 -10.06 -8.11
CA LEU A 104 -9.25 -10.90 -8.00
C LEU A 104 -8.76 -10.97 -6.54
N LEU A 105 -8.64 -9.83 -5.86
CA LEU A 105 -8.27 -9.80 -4.45
C LEU A 105 -9.26 -10.57 -3.56
N LYS A 106 -10.56 -10.47 -3.83
CA LYS A 106 -11.58 -11.25 -3.12
C LYS A 106 -11.42 -12.75 -3.35
N ALA A 107 -11.12 -13.18 -4.56
CA ALA A 107 -10.87 -14.58 -4.88
C ALA A 107 -9.62 -15.10 -4.13
N ILE A 108 -8.55 -14.31 -4.07
CA ILE A 108 -7.33 -14.65 -3.32
C ILE A 108 -7.63 -14.78 -1.82
N ILE A 109 -8.34 -13.84 -1.24
CA ILE A 109 -8.70 -13.86 0.19
C ILE A 109 -9.61 -15.06 0.51
N ALA A 110 -10.47 -15.46 -0.44
CA ALA A 110 -11.34 -16.61 -0.30
C ALA A 110 -10.66 -17.95 -0.60
N TYR A 111 -9.40 -17.96 -1.06
CA TYR A 111 -8.67 -19.13 -1.51
C TYR A 111 -9.39 -19.90 -2.65
N ASP A 112 -10.11 -19.19 -3.52
CA ASP A 112 -10.86 -19.74 -4.64
C ASP A 112 -9.96 -19.75 -5.88
N ILE A 113 -9.23 -20.85 -6.08
CA ILE A 113 -8.22 -21.00 -7.13
C ILE A 113 -8.84 -20.84 -8.52
N ASP A 114 -9.97 -21.49 -8.78
CA ASP A 114 -10.64 -21.42 -10.09
C ASP A 114 -10.98 -19.98 -10.46
N LYS A 115 -11.45 -19.19 -9.48
CA LYS A 115 -11.72 -17.76 -9.70
C LYS A 115 -10.47 -16.91 -9.83
N MET A 116 -9.39 -17.23 -9.09
CA MET A 116 -8.11 -16.52 -9.27
C MET A 116 -7.62 -16.68 -10.71
N GLU A 117 -7.66 -17.89 -11.25
CA GLU A 117 -7.26 -18.17 -12.64
C GLU A 117 -8.18 -17.47 -13.66
N ALA A 118 -9.49 -17.59 -13.47
CA ALA A 118 -10.48 -16.94 -14.35
C ALA A 118 -10.39 -15.41 -14.35
N LEU A 119 -9.88 -14.80 -13.26
CA LEU A 119 -9.70 -13.36 -13.10
C LEU A 119 -8.28 -12.88 -13.46
N GLY A 120 -7.41 -13.75 -13.96
CA GLY A 120 -6.12 -13.37 -14.54
C GLY A 120 -4.99 -13.23 -13.53
N ILE A 121 -4.94 -14.05 -12.47
CA ILE A 121 -3.87 -13.98 -11.48
C ILE A 121 -2.47 -14.21 -12.07
N TYR A 122 -2.36 -14.94 -13.17
CA TYR A 122 -1.07 -15.18 -13.86
C TYR A 122 -0.56 -13.98 -14.65
N GLU A 123 -1.40 -12.98 -14.86
CA GLU A 123 -1.07 -11.78 -15.62
C GLU A 123 -0.52 -10.66 -14.74
N VAL A 124 -0.57 -10.82 -13.41
CA VAL A 124 -0.26 -9.76 -12.45
C VAL A 124 0.95 -10.08 -11.58
N ALA A 125 1.66 -9.03 -11.20
CA ALA A 125 2.65 -9.05 -10.13
C ALA A 125 2.17 -8.26 -8.92
N PRO A 126 2.68 -8.51 -7.70
CA PRO A 126 2.32 -7.73 -6.51
C PRO A 126 2.52 -6.22 -6.70
N GLU A 127 3.56 -5.83 -7.43
CA GLU A 127 3.95 -4.45 -7.70
C GLU A 127 2.89 -3.69 -8.52
N ASP A 128 2.11 -4.37 -9.35
CA ASP A 128 1.02 -3.77 -10.13
C ASP A 128 -0.10 -3.22 -9.22
N PHE A 129 -0.22 -3.78 -8.02
CA PHE A 129 -1.18 -3.36 -7.00
C PHE A 129 -0.65 -2.24 -6.07
N ALA A 130 0.53 -1.72 -6.30
CA ALA A 130 1.12 -0.70 -5.44
C ALA A 130 0.27 0.57 -5.32
N LEU A 131 -0.31 1.04 -6.43
CA LEU A 131 -1.22 2.18 -6.43
C LEU A 131 -2.57 1.84 -5.79
N CYS A 132 -3.07 0.61 -5.95
CA CYS A 132 -4.28 0.14 -5.26
C CYS A 132 -4.08 0.17 -3.75
N GLU A 133 -2.93 -0.31 -3.25
CA GLU A 133 -2.58 -0.26 -1.82
C GLU A 133 -2.48 1.18 -1.30
N PHE A 134 -1.95 2.10 -2.12
CA PHE A 134 -1.87 3.52 -1.75
C PHE A 134 -3.23 4.18 -1.60
N VAL A 135 -4.19 3.89 -2.48
CA VAL A 135 -5.55 4.47 -2.42
C VAL A 135 -6.49 3.72 -1.49
N ASP A 136 -6.11 2.53 -1.03
CA ASP A 136 -6.99 1.66 -0.24
C ASP A 136 -7.44 2.30 1.06
N THR A 137 -8.75 2.44 1.20
CA THR A 137 -9.38 2.95 2.42
C THR A 137 -9.43 1.92 3.55
N SER A 138 -9.31 0.63 3.22
CA SER A 138 -9.31 -0.49 4.17
C SER A 138 -7.94 -0.69 4.83
N LYS A 139 -6.87 -0.11 4.27
CA LYS A 139 -5.49 -0.16 4.77
C LYS A 139 -4.96 -1.59 4.93
N ILE A 140 -5.29 -2.44 3.98
CA ILE A 140 -4.79 -3.81 3.90
C ILE A 140 -3.48 -3.86 3.08
N GLU A 141 -2.68 -4.88 3.30
CA GLU A 141 -1.43 -5.11 2.58
C GLU A 141 -1.73 -5.87 1.27
N ILE A 142 -2.15 -5.14 0.24
CA ILE A 142 -2.65 -5.72 -1.02
C ILE A 142 -1.55 -6.48 -1.75
N GLN A 143 -0.36 -5.91 -1.87
CA GLN A 143 0.77 -6.56 -2.53
C GLN A 143 1.11 -7.90 -1.86
N ARG A 144 1.04 -7.96 -0.52
CA ARG A 144 1.25 -9.19 0.24
C ARG A 144 0.16 -10.23 0.00
N ILE A 145 -1.10 -9.80 -0.16
CA ILE A 145 -2.22 -10.68 -0.49
C ILE A 145 -1.99 -11.31 -1.86
N VAL A 146 -1.61 -10.52 -2.86
CA VAL A 146 -1.32 -11.00 -4.22
C VAL A 146 -0.15 -11.97 -4.22
N ARG A 147 0.93 -11.68 -3.50
CA ARG A 147 2.06 -12.59 -3.34
C ARG A 147 1.62 -13.93 -2.74
N GLY A 148 0.79 -13.89 -1.70
CA GLY A 148 0.24 -15.09 -1.07
C GLY A 148 -0.61 -15.93 -2.03
N GLY A 149 -1.38 -15.29 -2.93
CA GLY A 149 -2.15 -15.97 -3.97
C GLY A 149 -1.26 -16.68 -5.00
N LEU A 150 -0.23 -15.99 -5.48
CA LEU A 150 0.76 -16.57 -6.41
C LEU A 150 1.53 -17.73 -5.77
N ASP A 151 1.93 -17.60 -4.51
CA ASP A 151 2.62 -18.67 -3.78
C ASP A 151 1.72 -19.88 -3.53
N LEU A 152 0.41 -19.67 -3.33
CA LEU A 152 -0.58 -20.74 -3.20
C LEU A 152 -0.68 -21.53 -4.51
N LEU A 153 -0.89 -20.84 -5.63
CA LEU A 153 -0.96 -21.48 -6.94
C LEU A 153 0.30 -22.27 -7.27
N TYR A 154 1.47 -21.70 -7.00
CA TYR A 154 2.74 -22.37 -7.23
C TYR A 154 2.84 -23.70 -6.46
N LYS A 155 2.29 -23.76 -5.23
CA LYS A 155 2.25 -24.98 -4.42
C LYS A 155 1.25 -26.02 -4.91
N GLU A 156 0.13 -25.58 -5.46
CA GLU A 156 -0.89 -26.49 -6.00
C GLU A 156 -0.45 -27.13 -7.34
N MET A 157 0.40 -26.42 -8.08
CA MET A 157 0.92 -26.91 -9.37
C MET A 157 2.12 -27.84 -9.26
N ASN A 158 2.77 -27.95 -8.08
CA ASN A 158 3.96 -28.77 -7.81
C ASN A 158 3.72 -29.79 -6.71
#